data_5e5df919984fbfa26ad19ad51fee4dd0
#
_entry.id   5e5df919984fbfa26ad19ad51fee4dd0
#
_cell.length_a   1.000
_cell.length_b   1.000
_cell.length_c   1.000
_cell.angle_alpha   90.00
_cell.angle_beta   90.00
_cell.angle_gamma   90.00
#
_symmetry.space_group_name_H-M   'P 1'
#
loop_
_entity.id
_entity.type
_entity.pdbx_description
1 polymer ?
#
loop_
_entity_poly.entity_id
_entity_poly.type
_entity_poly.pdbx_seq_one_letter_code
_entity_poly.pdbx_strand_id
1 'polypeptide(L)'
;MKKPPPNRRIPGDDYPFPGECSLLNSMNRHTPTHPSRSTSPGAAKRNRRSLLIAAIALGLAAAAPLRAADPGSAAHLLERAHAESQAGKTAPAILDYERAQWLAPHDANISTQLANVRAQAGLAAPAPTPLARATHALSFDALTALASLSLLMFTLLVFGTRLIPASLRGISRKAAAGCGAIVLLCAWAVAARWPELHRAVIIAANPATHLAPADSSAASFALKPGAVVQTGKAYGPFVRVLSPDGRPAWIRETSIESVL
;
A
#
# COMPACT_ATOMS: atom_id res chain seq x y z
N MET A 1 -26.02 -31.13 -31.40
CA MET A 1 -26.56 -32.14 -30.46
C MET A 1 -25.66 -33.33 -30.46
N LYS A 2 -24.80 -33.52 -29.46
CA LYS A 2 -23.94 -34.72 -29.28
C LYS A 2 -24.18 -35.26 -27.88
N LYS A 3 -24.60 -36.52 -27.84
CA LYS A 3 -25.01 -37.31 -26.69
C LYS A 3 -23.79 -37.73 -25.85
N PRO A 4 -23.83 -37.73 -24.54
CA PRO A 4 -22.74 -38.19 -23.70
C PRO A 4 -22.70 -39.74 -23.63
N PRO A 5 -21.51 -40.34 -23.42
CA PRO A 5 -21.33 -41.79 -23.36
C PRO A 5 -21.69 -42.36 -21.96
N PRO A 6 -21.98 -43.65 -21.87
CA PRO A 6 -22.50 -44.30 -20.68
C PRO A 6 -21.43 -44.71 -19.69
N ASN A 7 -21.83 -44.72 -18.46
CA ASN A 7 -21.14 -45.06 -17.23
C ASN A 7 -20.73 -46.58 -17.22
N ARG A 8 -19.43 -46.86 -17.08
CA ARG A 8 -18.93 -48.25 -16.87
C ARG A 8 -18.80 -48.51 -15.37
N ARG A 9 -19.59 -49.47 -14.89
CA ARG A 9 -19.41 -50.10 -13.58
C ARG A 9 -18.22 -51.07 -13.66
N ILE A 10 -17.39 -51.07 -12.63
CA ILE A 10 -16.35 -52.05 -12.38
C ILE A 10 -16.87 -52.98 -11.28
N PRO A 11 -16.82 -54.33 -11.47
CA PRO A 11 -17.32 -55.28 -10.49
C PRO A 11 -16.27 -55.59 -9.42
N GLY A 12 -16.77 -56.05 -8.29
CA GLY A 12 -16.25 -56.33 -7.02
C GLY A 12 -15.04 -57.25 -6.93
N ASP A 13 -14.41 -57.19 -5.81
CA ASP A 13 -13.61 -58.27 -5.27
C ASP A 13 -14.01 -58.49 -3.81
N ASP A 14 -14.67 -59.64 -3.65
CA ASP A 14 -14.97 -60.28 -2.39
C ASP A 14 -13.67 -60.92 -1.85
N TYR A 15 -13.34 -60.69 -0.59
CA TYR A 15 -12.42 -61.52 0.17
C TYR A 15 -13.08 -61.94 1.48
N PRO A 16 -13.14 -63.27 1.71
CA PRO A 16 -13.72 -63.78 2.93
C PRO A 16 -12.73 -63.89 4.08
N PHE A 17 -13.23 -63.63 5.26
CA PHE A 17 -12.56 -64.07 6.51
C PHE A 17 -12.77 -65.56 6.72
N PRO A 18 -11.80 -66.22 7.42
CA PRO A 18 -12.18 -67.06 8.53
C PRO A 18 -11.22 -66.96 9.74
N GLY A 19 -11.75 -67.27 10.89
CA GLY A 19 -10.94 -67.71 12.01
C GLY A 19 -11.42 -67.25 13.40
N GLU A 20 -12.35 -68.04 13.91
CA GLU A 20 -12.68 -68.07 15.36
C GLU A 20 -11.44 -68.40 16.22
N CYS A 21 -11.37 -67.85 17.37
CA CYS A 21 -10.95 -68.56 18.56
C CYS A 21 -11.51 -67.92 19.81
N SER A 22 -12.36 -68.72 20.38
CA SER A 22 -12.89 -68.68 21.73
C SER A 22 -11.76 -68.71 22.79
N LEU A 23 -11.92 -68.06 23.93
CA LEU A 23 -11.95 -68.64 25.27
C LEU A 23 -11.74 -67.60 26.37
N LEU A 24 -12.78 -67.50 27.19
CA LEU A 24 -12.74 -67.44 28.67
C LEU A 24 -11.85 -66.39 29.37
N ASN A 25 -12.38 -65.47 30.08
CA ASN A 25 -12.69 -65.67 31.50
C ASN A 25 -12.79 -64.34 32.25
N SER A 26 -13.80 -64.31 33.08
CA SER A 26 -13.72 -63.84 34.46
C SER A 26 -13.73 -62.31 34.73
N MET A 27 -14.88 -61.90 35.21
CA MET A 27 -15.08 -61.05 36.35
C MET A 27 -14.08 -59.90 36.62
N ASN A 28 -14.48 -58.69 36.27
CA ASN A 28 -14.41 -57.67 37.28
C ASN A 28 -15.45 -56.54 37.02
N ARG A 29 -16.41 -56.42 37.90
CA ARG A 29 -17.37 -55.30 37.95
C ARG A 29 -16.62 -54.08 38.41
N HIS A 30 -16.24 -53.21 37.49
CA HIS A 30 -15.97 -51.81 37.79
C HIS A 30 -16.93 -50.95 37.02
N THR A 31 -17.83 -50.32 37.73
CA THR A 31 -18.73 -49.27 37.28
C THR A 31 -17.89 -48.17 36.61
N PRO A 32 -18.18 -47.78 35.36
CA PRO A 32 -17.59 -46.59 34.81
C PRO A 32 -18.25 -45.38 35.48
N THR A 33 -17.55 -44.73 36.39
CA THR A 33 -17.82 -43.39 36.81
C THR A 33 -17.65 -42.49 35.62
N HIS A 34 -18.74 -42.03 35.06
CA HIS A 34 -18.83 -40.95 34.08
C HIS A 34 -18.06 -39.73 34.62
N PRO A 35 -16.98 -39.25 33.96
CA PRO A 35 -16.45 -37.94 34.30
C PRO A 35 -17.48 -36.93 33.79
N SER A 36 -18.19 -36.35 34.75
CA SER A 36 -19.00 -35.16 34.49
C SER A 36 -18.09 -34.08 33.96
N ARG A 37 -18.16 -33.86 32.63
CA ARG A 37 -17.48 -32.78 31.93
C ARG A 37 -18.14 -31.47 32.36
N SER A 38 -17.71 -30.95 33.51
CA SER A 38 -18.04 -29.60 33.94
C SER A 38 -17.38 -28.64 32.93
N THR A 39 -18.09 -28.30 31.86
CA THR A 39 -17.76 -27.18 31.02
C THR A 39 -17.95 -25.92 31.86
N SER A 40 -16.89 -25.49 32.55
CA SER A 40 -16.90 -24.24 33.29
C SER A 40 -17.18 -23.08 32.34
N PRO A 41 -18.24 -22.29 32.52
CA PRO A 41 -18.58 -21.15 31.67
C PRO A 41 -17.52 -20.01 31.72
N GLY A 42 -16.50 -20.15 32.58
CA GLY A 42 -15.42 -19.17 32.74
C GLY A 42 -14.36 -19.20 31.64
N ALA A 43 -14.11 -20.34 31.00
CA ALA A 43 -13.04 -20.47 30.00
C ALA A 43 -13.40 -19.73 28.68
N ALA A 44 -14.67 -19.77 28.28
CA ALA A 44 -15.14 -19.06 27.08
C ALA A 44 -15.13 -17.53 27.23
N LYS A 45 -15.34 -17.01 28.44
CA LYS A 45 -15.27 -15.57 28.73
C LYS A 45 -13.84 -15.05 28.73
N ARG A 46 -12.88 -15.87 29.21
CA ARG A 46 -11.46 -15.51 29.30
C ARG A 46 -10.84 -15.40 27.89
N ASN A 47 -11.16 -16.33 26.99
CA ASN A 47 -10.64 -16.31 25.61
C ASN A 47 -11.15 -15.09 24.80
N ARG A 48 -12.39 -14.63 25.03
CA ARG A 48 -12.94 -13.45 24.36
C ARG A 48 -12.27 -12.16 24.80
N ARG A 49 -11.90 -12.02 26.09
CA ARG A 49 -11.16 -10.85 26.59
C ARG A 49 -9.73 -10.81 26.04
N SER A 50 -9.07 -11.96 25.97
CA SER A 50 -7.71 -12.05 25.41
C SER A 50 -7.67 -11.71 23.91
N LEU A 51 -8.68 -12.11 23.11
CA LEU A 51 -8.80 -11.76 21.72
C LEU A 51 -9.08 -10.26 21.50
N LEU A 52 -9.90 -9.66 22.38
CA LEU A 52 -10.14 -8.20 22.34
C LEU A 52 -8.87 -7.41 22.67
N ILE A 53 -8.12 -7.83 23.69
CA ILE A 53 -6.86 -7.19 24.05
C ILE A 53 -5.83 -7.35 22.93
N ALA A 54 -5.75 -8.52 22.31
CA ALA A 54 -4.86 -8.75 21.17
C ALA A 54 -5.23 -7.91 19.94
N ALA A 55 -6.52 -7.75 19.66
CA ALA A 55 -7.01 -6.89 18.57
C ALA A 55 -6.72 -5.40 18.82
N ILE A 56 -6.88 -4.95 20.08
CA ILE A 56 -6.55 -3.57 20.50
C ILE A 56 -5.04 -3.34 20.42
N ALA A 57 -4.23 -4.30 20.87
CA ALA A 57 -2.78 -4.21 20.83
C ALA A 57 -2.26 -4.18 19.38
N LEU A 58 -2.86 -4.98 18.49
CA LEU A 58 -2.52 -4.98 17.07
C LEU A 58 -2.92 -3.66 16.38
N GLY A 59 -4.09 -3.10 16.76
CA GLY A 59 -4.54 -1.79 16.27
C GLY A 59 -3.66 -0.64 16.76
N LEU A 60 -3.20 -0.67 18.03
CA LEU A 60 -2.26 0.32 18.56
C LEU A 60 -0.86 0.21 17.92
N ALA A 61 -0.40 -0.99 17.60
CA ALA A 61 0.87 -1.20 16.93
C ALA A 61 0.86 -0.66 15.48
N ALA A 62 -0.31 -0.75 14.81
CA ALA A 62 -0.49 -0.17 13.47
C ALA A 62 -0.62 1.36 13.49
N ALA A 63 -0.94 1.96 14.63
CA ALA A 63 -1.03 3.42 14.82
C ALA A 63 0.30 4.05 15.28
N ALA A 64 1.43 3.32 15.22
CA ALA A 64 2.73 3.92 15.45
C ALA A 64 2.91 5.09 14.47
N PRO A 65 3.15 6.32 14.94
CA PRO A 65 3.32 7.45 14.04
C PRO A 65 4.49 7.12 13.11
N LEU A 66 4.23 7.11 11.80
CA LEU A 66 5.31 7.19 10.83
C LEU A 66 6.13 8.41 11.26
N ARG A 67 7.39 8.14 11.54
CA ARG A 67 8.33 9.13 12.05
C ARG A 67 8.23 10.35 11.18
N ALA A 68 7.80 11.47 11.74
CA ALA A 68 7.81 12.75 11.06
C ALA A 68 9.20 12.90 10.42
N ALA A 69 9.24 13.17 9.13
CA ALA A 69 10.50 13.37 8.42
C ALA A 69 11.34 14.35 9.22
N ASP A 70 12.60 13.99 9.50
CA ASP A 70 13.50 14.82 10.28
C ASP A 70 13.62 16.20 9.58
N PRO A 71 13.17 17.30 10.20
CA PRO A 71 13.25 18.62 9.59
C PRO A 71 14.69 19.02 9.23
N GLY A 72 15.68 18.46 9.91
CA GLY A 72 17.10 18.59 9.57
C GLY A 72 17.47 18.04 8.20
N SER A 73 16.82 16.98 7.75
CA SER A 73 17.06 16.38 6.45
C SER A 73 16.49 17.24 5.30
N ALA A 74 15.34 17.86 5.47
CA ALA A 74 14.77 18.80 4.49
C ALA A 74 15.61 20.08 4.35
N ALA A 75 16.10 20.63 5.45
CA ALA A 75 16.95 21.81 5.46
C ALA A 75 18.29 21.55 4.74
N HIS A 76 18.92 20.42 5.00
CA HIS A 76 20.17 20.03 4.33
C HIS A 76 19.98 19.88 2.81
N LEU A 77 18.88 19.26 2.37
CA LEU A 77 18.57 19.16 0.94
C LEU A 77 18.31 20.54 0.32
N LEU A 78 17.66 21.43 1.04
CA LEU A 78 17.41 22.80 0.60
C LEU A 78 18.71 23.57 0.42
N GLU A 79 19.65 23.51 1.37
CA GLU A 79 20.96 24.15 1.27
C GLU A 79 21.76 23.61 0.09
N ARG A 80 21.75 22.28 -0.12
CA ARG A 80 22.44 21.65 -1.25
C ARG A 80 21.82 22.09 -2.58
N ALA A 81 20.49 22.10 -2.69
CA ALA A 81 19.78 22.57 -3.86
C ALA A 81 20.11 24.03 -4.20
N HIS A 82 20.23 24.90 -3.18
CA HIS A 82 20.67 26.29 -3.36
C HIS A 82 22.09 26.36 -3.92
N ALA A 83 23.03 25.63 -3.35
CA ALA A 83 24.42 25.61 -3.79
C ALA A 83 24.54 25.11 -5.24
N GLU A 84 23.81 24.05 -5.61
CA GLU A 84 23.78 23.52 -6.97
C GLU A 84 23.13 24.48 -7.97
N SER A 85 22.05 25.16 -7.56
CA SER A 85 21.40 26.19 -8.38
C SER A 85 22.36 27.36 -8.66
N GLN A 86 23.09 27.83 -7.64
CA GLN A 86 24.10 28.88 -7.79
C GLN A 86 25.28 28.44 -8.67
N ALA A 87 25.64 27.16 -8.63
CA ALA A 87 26.66 26.57 -9.50
C ALA A 87 26.17 26.33 -10.95
N GLY A 88 24.93 26.71 -11.29
CA GLY A 88 24.34 26.50 -12.61
C GLY A 88 23.91 25.05 -12.89
N LYS A 89 23.97 24.16 -11.91
CA LYS A 89 23.56 22.75 -12.03
C LYS A 89 22.07 22.61 -11.80
N THR A 90 21.28 23.02 -12.78
CA THR A 90 19.82 23.11 -12.63
C THR A 90 19.15 21.76 -12.37
N ALA A 91 19.57 20.68 -13.03
CA ALA A 91 18.90 19.38 -12.89
C ALA A 91 19.08 18.75 -11.49
N PRO A 92 20.30 18.66 -10.92
CA PRO A 92 20.48 18.23 -9.54
C PRO A 92 19.77 19.15 -8.53
N ALA A 93 19.80 20.47 -8.73
CA ALA A 93 19.11 21.41 -7.86
C ALA A 93 17.59 21.12 -7.81
N ILE A 94 16.96 20.89 -8.97
CA ILE A 94 15.53 20.52 -9.05
C ILE A 94 15.27 19.21 -8.30
N LEU A 95 16.16 18.21 -8.44
CA LEU A 95 16.03 16.94 -7.74
C LEU A 95 16.03 17.13 -6.22
N ASP A 96 16.98 17.90 -5.70
CA ASP A 96 17.08 18.15 -4.26
C ASP A 96 15.92 18.99 -3.72
N TYR A 97 15.44 19.97 -4.48
CA TYR A 97 14.21 20.70 -4.13
C TYR A 97 12.98 19.80 -4.12
N GLU A 98 12.82 18.87 -5.08
CA GLU A 98 11.74 17.89 -5.08
C GLU A 98 11.79 16.97 -3.86
N ARG A 99 12.99 16.50 -3.50
CA ARG A 99 13.21 15.71 -2.28
C ARG A 99 12.90 16.49 -1.02
N ALA A 100 13.35 17.75 -0.94
CA ALA A 100 13.06 18.63 0.18
C ALA A 100 11.55 18.89 0.29
N GLN A 101 10.86 19.13 -0.83
CA GLN A 101 9.41 19.31 -0.87
C GLN A 101 8.65 18.05 -0.45
N TRP A 102 9.17 16.87 -0.77
CA TRP A 102 8.59 15.61 -0.31
C TRP A 102 8.66 15.47 1.21
N LEU A 103 9.77 15.86 1.82
CA LEU A 103 9.97 15.83 3.27
C LEU A 103 9.18 16.92 4.00
N ALA A 104 9.03 18.10 3.38
CA ALA A 104 8.31 19.25 3.95
C ALA A 104 7.29 19.82 2.95
N PRO A 105 6.17 19.11 2.70
CA PRO A 105 5.23 19.44 1.62
C PRO A 105 4.48 20.77 1.84
N HIS A 106 4.45 21.30 3.06
CA HIS A 106 3.76 22.54 3.42
C HIS A 106 4.70 23.74 3.53
N ASP A 107 5.99 23.57 3.26
CA ASP A 107 6.95 24.68 3.29
C ASP A 107 6.81 25.51 2.01
N ALA A 108 6.26 26.73 2.17
CA ALA A 108 6.07 27.67 1.07
C ALA A 108 7.40 28.15 0.47
N ASN A 109 8.48 28.19 1.27
CA ASN A 109 9.80 28.61 0.80
C ASN A 109 10.35 27.59 -0.23
N ILE A 110 10.30 26.31 0.09
CA ILE A 110 10.77 25.23 -0.81
C ILE A 110 9.97 25.27 -2.11
N SER A 111 8.64 25.36 -2.04
CA SER A 111 7.79 25.37 -3.23
C SER A 111 8.04 26.59 -4.12
N THR A 112 8.29 27.76 -3.54
CA THR A 112 8.61 28.99 -4.28
C THR A 112 9.96 28.89 -4.96
N GLN A 113 10.98 28.39 -4.25
CA GLN A 113 12.33 28.22 -4.81
C GLN A 113 12.32 27.21 -5.97
N LEU A 114 11.66 26.09 -5.81
CA LEU A 114 11.49 25.09 -6.86
C LEU A 114 10.81 25.68 -8.10
N ALA A 115 9.73 26.48 -7.89
CA ALA A 115 9.05 27.16 -9.00
C ALA A 115 9.97 28.12 -9.75
N ASN A 116 10.78 28.89 -9.01
CA ASN A 116 11.73 29.82 -9.60
C ASN A 116 12.81 29.11 -10.43
N VAL A 117 13.41 28.04 -9.88
CA VAL A 117 14.44 27.25 -10.60
C VAL A 117 13.87 26.61 -11.86
N ARG A 118 12.65 26.08 -11.79
CA ARG A 118 11.96 25.53 -12.96
C ARG A 118 11.66 26.59 -14.01
N ALA A 119 11.22 27.77 -13.60
CA ALA A 119 10.96 28.89 -14.51
C ALA A 119 12.25 29.32 -15.22
N GLN A 120 13.37 29.44 -14.50
CA GLN A 120 14.68 29.73 -15.07
C GLN A 120 15.15 28.68 -16.09
N ALA A 121 14.85 27.39 -15.84
CA ALA A 121 15.13 26.29 -16.77
C ALA A 121 14.16 26.22 -17.95
N GLY A 122 13.12 27.04 -17.97
CA GLY A 122 12.05 26.98 -18.99
C GLY A 122 11.29 25.65 -18.92
N LEU A 123 11.15 25.10 -17.72
CA LEU A 123 10.36 23.90 -17.44
C LEU A 123 8.98 24.33 -16.94
N ALA A 124 7.95 23.86 -17.61
CA ALA A 124 6.58 24.08 -17.15
C ALA A 124 6.35 23.31 -15.84
N ALA A 125 5.87 24.00 -14.82
CA ALA A 125 5.36 23.30 -13.64
C ALA A 125 4.10 22.53 -14.05
N PRO A 126 3.99 21.22 -13.75
CA PRO A 126 2.77 20.49 -14.02
C PRO A 126 1.62 21.15 -13.27
N ALA A 127 0.60 21.60 -14.01
CA ALA A 127 -0.58 22.20 -13.39
C ALA A 127 -1.27 21.15 -12.51
N PRO A 128 -1.43 21.40 -11.20
CA PRO A 128 -2.06 20.43 -10.32
C PRO A 128 -3.52 20.25 -10.75
N THR A 129 -3.90 19.03 -11.05
CA THR A 129 -5.31 18.69 -11.32
C THR A 129 -6.16 19.05 -10.09
N PRO A 130 -7.45 19.39 -10.26
CA PRO A 130 -8.32 19.70 -9.11
C PRO A 130 -8.39 18.53 -8.12
N LEU A 131 -8.26 17.30 -8.63
CA LEU A 131 -8.19 16.10 -7.80
C LEU A 131 -6.88 16.05 -6.98
N ALA A 132 -5.74 16.34 -7.59
CA ALA A 132 -4.46 16.43 -6.90
C ALA A 132 -4.53 17.50 -5.79
N ARG A 133 -5.09 18.68 -6.07
CA ARG A 133 -5.29 19.73 -5.04
C ARG A 133 -6.13 19.24 -3.86
N ALA A 134 -7.23 18.54 -4.12
CA ALA A 134 -8.08 17.99 -3.07
C ALA A 134 -7.37 16.91 -2.25
N THR A 135 -6.59 16.04 -2.89
CA THR A 135 -5.85 14.99 -2.17
C THR A 135 -4.64 15.54 -1.41
N HIS A 136 -4.05 16.64 -1.87
CA HIS A 136 -2.93 17.31 -1.17
C HIS A 136 -3.37 18.15 0.03
N ALA A 137 -4.67 18.44 0.19
CA ALA A 137 -5.18 19.14 1.36
C ALA A 137 -4.92 18.40 2.68
N LEU A 138 -4.82 17.07 2.61
CA LEU A 138 -4.47 16.22 3.76
C LEU A 138 -3.05 15.67 3.56
N SER A 139 -2.20 15.79 4.59
CA SER A 139 -0.88 15.15 4.58
C SER A 139 -1.00 13.62 4.54
N PHE A 140 0.03 12.93 4.06
CA PHE A 140 0.04 11.45 4.12
C PHE A 140 -0.12 10.93 5.54
N ASP A 141 0.49 11.60 6.52
CA ASP A 141 0.38 11.24 7.93
C ASP A 141 -1.06 11.38 8.45
N ALA A 142 -1.75 12.45 8.06
CA ALA A 142 -3.15 12.64 8.43
C ALA A 142 -4.06 11.58 7.78
N LEU A 143 -3.82 11.22 6.51
CA LEU A 143 -4.57 10.16 5.82
C LEU A 143 -4.32 8.80 6.46
N THR A 144 -3.08 8.47 6.79
CA THR A 144 -2.74 7.18 7.43
C THR A 144 -3.29 7.10 8.86
N ALA A 145 -3.20 8.19 9.63
CA ALA A 145 -3.78 8.26 10.97
C ALA A 145 -5.32 8.11 10.93
N LEU A 146 -5.99 8.81 10.00
CA LEU A 146 -7.43 8.71 9.82
C LEU A 146 -7.86 7.30 9.39
N ALA A 147 -7.13 6.70 8.44
CA ALA A 147 -7.39 5.33 7.99
C ALA A 147 -7.19 4.32 9.13
N SER A 148 -6.12 4.45 9.90
CA SER A 148 -5.81 3.56 11.03
C SER A 148 -6.87 3.67 12.14
N LEU A 149 -7.26 4.90 12.50
CA LEU A 149 -8.31 5.13 13.50
C LEU A 149 -9.66 4.59 13.02
N SER A 150 -10.02 4.84 11.75
CA SER A 150 -11.27 4.34 11.16
C SER A 150 -11.28 2.82 11.08
N LEU A 151 -10.16 2.18 10.75
CA LEU A 151 -10.02 0.73 10.71
C LEU A 151 -10.17 0.12 12.12
N LEU A 152 -9.56 0.75 13.13
CA LEU A 152 -9.70 0.35 14.53
C LEU A 152 -11.16 0.43 14.97
N MET A 153 -11.83 1.55 14.71
CA MET A 153 -13.26 1.74 15.05
C MET A 153 -14.14 0.76 14.29
N PHE A 154 -13.88 0.52 13.02
CA PHE A 154 -14.58 -0.49 12.23
C PHE A 154 -14.46 -1.88 12.86
N THR A 155 -13.24 -2.28 13.21
CA THR A 155 -12.97 -3.58 13.84
C THR A 155 -13.69 -3.71 15.18
N LEU A 156 -13.60 -2.68 16.04
CA LEU A 156 -14.28 -2.66 17.32
C LEU A 156 -15.80 -2.74 17.17
N LEU A 157 -16.39 -2.02 16.22
CA LEU A 157 -17.81 -2.04 15.95
C LEU A 157 -18.27 -3.40 15.41
N VAL A 158 -17.55 -4.00 14.46
CA VAL A 158 -17.88 -5.31 13.89
C VAL A 158 -17.81 -6.40 14.96
N PHE A 159 -16.71 -6.49 15.71
CA PHE A 159 -16.56 -7.48 16.78
C PHE A 159 -17.49 -7.17 17.98
N GLY A 160 -17.67 -5.90 18.30
CA GLY A 160 -18.54 -5.43 19.38
C GLY A 160 -20.02 -5.74 19.14
N THR A 161 -20.48 -5.88 17.89
CA THR A 161 -21.90 -6.21 17.57
C THR A 161 -22.38 -7.49 18.24
N ARG A 162 -21.45 -8.42 18.57
CA ARG A 162 -21.77 -9.66 19.29
C ARG A 162 -22.08 -9.44 20.78
N LEU A 163 -21.59 -8.34 21.35
CA LEU A 163 -21.72 -8.00 22.77
C LEU A 163 -22.82 -6.95 23.01
N ILE A 164 -23.26 -6.25 21.98
CA ILE A 164 -24.23 -5.14 22.05
C ILE A 164 -25.67 -5.72 22.04
N PRO A 165 -26.58 -5.17 22.86
CA PRO A 165 -27.99 -5.56 22.88
C PRO A 165 -28.65 -5.32 21.52
N ALA A 166 -29.70 -6.11 21.22
CA ALA A 166 -30.33 -6.13 19.91
C ALA A 166 -30.84 -4.74 19.44
N SER A 167 -31.28 -3.89 20.38
CA SER A 167 -31.76 -2.55 20.10
C SER A 167 -30.74 -1.61 19.48
N LEU A 168 -29.44 -1.78 19.79
CA LEU A 168 -28.36 -0.90 19.29
C LEU A 168 -27.62 -1.49 18.09
N ARG A 169 -27.90 -2.74 17.68
CA ARG A 169 -27.21 -3.40 16.56
C ARG A 169 -27.41 -2.68 15.22
N GLY A 170 -28.57 -2.05 15.03
CA GLY A 170 -28.83 -1.27 13.81
C GLY A 170 -27.93 -0.05 13.68
N ILE A 171 -27.72 0.66 14.77
CA ILE A 171 -26.87 1.85 14.82
C ILE A 171 -25.40 1.46 14.64
N SER A 172 -24.96 0.40 15.34
CA SER A 172 -23.56 -0.06 15.25
C SER A 172 -23.19 -0.56 13.84
N ARG A 173 -24.12 -1.19 13.11
CA ARG A 173 -23.92 -1.58 11.70
C ARG A 173 -23.78 -0.38 10.78
N LYS A 174 -24.62 0.65 10.94
CA LYS A 174 -24.52 1.90 10.16
C LYS A 174 -23.20 2.62 10.44
N ALA A 175 -22.79 2.70 11.71
CA ALA A 175 -21.51 3.27 12.11
C ALA A 175 -20.31 2.48 11.54
N ALA A 176 -20.37 1.15 11.58
CA ALA A 176 -19.34 0.29 10.98
C ALA A 176 -19.25 0.51 9.45
N ALA A 177 -20.39 0.59 8.76
CA ALA A 177 -20.43 0.89 7.34
C ALA A 177 -19.80 2.28 7.02
N GLY A 178 -20.08 3.29 7.84
CA GLY A 178 -19.47 4.61 7.73
C GLY A 178 -17.95 4.57 7.89
N CYS A 179 -17.45 3.89 8.92
CA CYS A 179 -16.00 3.71 9.12
C CYS A 179 -15.36 2.94 7.94
N GLY A 180 -16.02 1.90 7.43
CA GLY A 180 -15.55 1.16 6.26
C GLY A 180 -15.46 2.04 5.01
N ALA A 181 -16.46 2.91 4.79
CA ALA A 181 -16.45 3.87 3.69
C ALA A 181 -15.28 4.86 3.81
N ILE A 182 -14.97 5.35 5.02
CA ILE A 182 -13.81 6.24 5.25
C ILE A 182 -12.51 5.51 4.92
N VAL A 183 -12.33 4.26 5.34
CA VAL A 183 -11.14 3.46 5.01
C VAL A 183 -10.98 3.32 3.50
N LEU A 184 -12.06 2.99 2.78
CA LEU A 184 -12.02 2.88 1.32
C LEU A 184 -11.68 4.21 0.65
N LEU A 185 -12.20 5.33 1.17
CA LEU A 185 -11.93 6.67 0.66
C LEU A 185 -10.46 7.06 0.89
N CYS A 186 -9.88 6.76 2.06
CA CYS A 186 -8.46 6.95 2.32
C CYS A 186 -7.59 6.07 1.42
N ALA A 187 -7.95 4.80 1.23
CA ALA A 187 -7.23 3.90 0.34
C ALA A 187 -7.26 4.40 -1.12
N TRP A 188 -8.41 4.90 -1.57
CA TRP A 188 -8.54 5.51 -2.88
C TRP A 188 -7.69 6.79 -3.00
N ALA A 189 -7.67 7.66 -1.98
CA ALA A 189 -6.85 8.86 -1.98
C ALA A 189 -5.34 8.54 -2.03
N VAL A 190 -4.89 7.49 -1.34
CA VAL A 190 -3.51 7.00 -1.42
C VAL A 190 -3.22 6.43 -2.81
N ALA A 191 -4.13 5.63 -3.36
CA ALA A 191 -3.98 5.07 -4.70
C ALA A 191 -3.93 6.16 -5.79
N ALA A 192 -4.70 7.24 -5.63
CA ALA A 192 -4.67 8.39 -6.54
C ALA A 192 -3.32 9.13 -6.53
N ARG A 193 -2.55 9.03 -5.44
CA ARG A 193 -1.19 9.58 -5.33
C ARG A 193 -0.09 8.60 -5.74
N TRP A 194 -0.43 7.38 -6.10
CA TRP A 194 0.54 6.37 -6.54
C TRP A 194 1.51 6.87 -7.63
N PRO A 195 1.07 7.65 -8.65
CA PRO A 195 1.98 8.20 -9.65
C PRO A 195 3.04 9.16 -9.09
N GLU A 196 2.79 9.79 -7.93
CA GLU A 196 3.74 10.70 -7.30
C GLU A 196 4.92 9.95 -6.67
N LEU A 197 4.70 8.71 -6.22
CA LEU A 197 5.74 7.84 -5.67
C LEU A 197 6.74 7.36 -6.73
N HIS A 198 6.37 7.45 -8.00
CA HIS A 198 7.18 7.02 -9.15
C HIS A 198 7.70 8.21 -9.94
N ARG A 199 8.01 9.32 -9.26
CA ARG A 199 8.60 10.50 -9.90
C ARG A 199 10.11 10.37 -9.97
N ALA A 200 10.68 10.77 -11.09
CA ALA A 200 12.13 10.89 -11.28
C ALA A 200 12.45 12.21 -12.00
N VAL A 201 13.65 12.69 -11.80
CA VAL A 201 14.20 13.88 -12.46
C VAL A 201 15.23 13.45 -13.47
N ILE A 202 15.21 14.05 -14.63
CA ILE A 202 16.22 13.81 -15.67
C ILE A 202 17.48 14.57 -15.31
N ILE A 203 18.60 13.84 -15.08
CA ILE A 203 19.89 14.41 -14.69
C ILE A 203 20.78 14.60 -15.91
N ALA A 204 20.67 13.72 -16.90
CA ALA A 204 21.51 13.78 -18.10
C ALA A 204 21.31 15.10 -18.86
N ALA A 205 22.40 15.70 -19.31
CA ALA A 205 22.38 16.94 -20.09
C ALA A 205 21.67 16.75 -21.44
N ASN A 206 21.85 15.60 -22.08
CA ASN A 206 21.23 15.23 -23.35
C ASN A 206 20.60 13.84 -23.25
N PRO A 207 19.43 13.73 -22.65
CA PRO A 207 18.78 12.44 -22.47
C PRO A 207 18.30 11.90 -23.82
N ALA A 208 18.84 10.77 -24.26
CA ALA A 208 18.34 10.07 -25.43
C ALA A 208 17.02 9.37 -25.06
N THR A 209 15.94 9.73 -25.72
CA THR A 209 14.64 9.09 -25.57
C THR A 209 14.36 8.19 -26.76
N HIS A 210 13.87 7.01 -26.52
CA HIS A 210 13.62 5.97 -27.51
C HIS A 210 12.13 5.56 -27.53
N LEU A 211 11.66 5.12 -28.70
CA LEU A 211 10.29 4.58 -28.84
C LEU A 211 10.18 3.16 -28.30
N ALA A 212 11.28 2.41 -28.30
CA ALA A 212 11.36 1.05 -27.76
C ALA A 212 12.60 0.89 -26.85
N PRO A 213 12.66 -0.12 -25.97
CA PRO A 213 13.76 -0.35 -25.05
C PRO A 213 14.98 -0.96 -25.76
N ALA A 214 15.52 -0.25 -26.74
CA ALA A 214 16.69 -0.65 -27.51
C ALA A 214 17.46 0.58 -27.99
N ASP A 215 18.78 0.53 -27.99
CA ASP A 215 19.65 1.65 -28.46
C ASP A 215 19.49 1.92 -29.97
N SER A 216 19.15 0.90 -30.73
CA SER A 216 18.88 1.02 -32.18
C SER A 216 17.49 1.56 -32.50
N SER A 217 16.64 1.79 -31.50
CA SER A 217 15.30 2.32 -31.70
C SER A 217 15.36 3.79 -32.10
N ALA A 218 14.40 4.20 -32.92
CA ALA A 218 14.23 5.59 -33.31
C ALA A 218 14.08 6.49 -32.08
N ALA A 219 14.71 7.68 -32.15
CA ALA A 219 14.55 8.70 -31.14
C ALA A 219 13.08 9.14 -31.08
N SER A 220 12.59 9.35 -29.84
CA SER A 220 11.23 9.84 -29.63
C SER A 220 11.23 11.38 -29.66
N PHE A 221 11.10 12.01 -28.53
CA PHE A 221 11.11 13.47 -28.38
C PHE A 221 12.20 13.89 -27.41
N ALA A 222 12.66 15.14 -27.56
CA ALA A 222 13.68 15.67 -26.66
C ALA A 222 13.05 16.01 -25.29
N LEU A 223 13.70 15.55 -24.22
CA LEU A 223 13.39 15.95 -22.85
C LEU A 223 14.47 16.91 -22.38
N LYS A 224 14.08 17.90 -21.58
CA LYS A 224 15.04 18.85 -20.98
C LYS A 224 15.63 18.28 -19.69
N PRO A 225 16.90 18.56 -19.39
CA PRO A 225 17.48 18.31 -18.07
C PRO A 225 16.65 18.98 -16.98
N GLY A 226 16.45 18.31 -15.84
CA GLY A 226 15.58 18.81 -14.76
C GLY A 226 14.09 18.56 -14.96
N ALA A 227 13.65 18.04 -16.11
CA ALA A 227 12.26 17.68 -16.28
C ALA A 227 11.86 16.53 -15.36
N VAL A 228 10.72 16.68 -14.70
CA VAL A 228 10.14 15.63 -13.84
C VAL A 228 9.31 14.71 -14.72
N VAL A 229 9.59 13.42 -14.64
CA VAL A 229 8.90 12.36 -15.37
C VAL A 229 8.34 11.33 -14.41
N GLN A 230 7.31 10.60 -14.83
CA GLN A 230 6.83 9.44 -14.09
C GLN A 230 7.52 8.19 -14.61
N THR A 231 8.13 7.42 -13.73
CA THR A 231 8.76 6.15 -14.07
C THR A 231 7.75 5.03 -14.07
N GLY A 232 7.88 4.12 -15.02
CA GLY A 232 7.06 2.94 -15.15
C GLY A 232 7.88 1.66 -15.11
N LYS A 233 7.55 0.70 -15.97
CA LYS A 233 8.25 -0.58 -16.05
C LYS A 233 9.67 -0.41 -16.56
N ALA A 234 10.63 -1.09 -15.92
CA ALA A 234 12.00 -1.23 -16.40
C ALA A 234 12.11 -2.43 -17.34
N TYR A 235 12.98 -2.31 -18.35
CA TYR A 235 13.33 -3.39 -19.26
C TYR A 235 14.83 -3.31 -19.57
N GLY A 236 15.63 -4.19 -18.97
CA GLY A 236 17.09 -4.13 -19.04
C GLY A 236 17.61 -2.78 -18.51
N PRO A 237 18.48 -2.07 -19.27
CA PRO A 237 19.00 -0.76 -18.87
C PRO A 237 18.02 0.40 -19.15
N PHE A 238 16.84 0.12 -19.68
CA PHE A 238 15.84 1.13 -20.04
C PHE A 238 14.67 1.15 -19.06
N VAL A 239 14.20 2.36 -18.76
CA VAL A 239 13.00 2.61 -17.97
C VAL A 239 11.99 3.34 -18.83
N ARG A 240 10.75 2.86 -18.81
CA ARG A 240 9.66 3.57 -19.45
C ARG A 240 9.34 4.82 -18.63
N VAL A 241 9.33 5.97 -19.27
CA VAL A 241 8.97 7.24 -18.65
C VAL A 241 7.75 7.84 -19.33
N LEU A 242 6.96 8.55 -18.55
CA LEU A 242 5.86 9.36 -19.04
C LEU A 242 6.25 10.83 -18.86
N SER A 243 6.32 11.56 -19.99
CA SER A 243 6.58 13.00 -20.00
C SER A 243 5.46 13.77 -19.27
N PRO A 244 5.70 15.00 -18.79
CA PRO A 244 4.64 15.89 -18.30
C PRO A 244 3.48 16.08 -19.29
N ASP A 245 3.75 15.98 -20.60
CA ASP A 245 2.76 16.07 -21.68
C ASP A 245 1.97 14.75 -21.89
N GLY A 246 2.19 13.73 -21.06
CA GLY A 246 1.53 12.43 -21.17
C GLY A 246 2.09 11.51 -22.28
N ARG A 247 3.20 11.86 -22.93
CA ARG A 247 3.81 11.04 -23.98
C ARG A 247 4.75 9.99 -23.37
N PRO A 248 4.61 8.70 -23.72
CA PRO A 248 5.50 7.67 -23.27
C PRO A 248 6.81 7.65 -24.07
N ALA A 249 7.93 7.41 -23.41
CA ALA A 249 9.22 7.15 -24.02
C ALA A 249 10.02 6.15 -23.18
N TRP A 250 11.11 5.65 -23.76
CA TRP A 250 12.10 4.84 -23.05
C TRP A 250 13.38 5.65 -22.90
N ILE A 251 13.96 5.63 -21.72
CA ILE A 251 15.20 6.33 -21.39
C ILE A 251 16.12 5.39 -20.64
N ARG A 252 17.43 5.57 -20.72
CA ARG A 252 18.38 4.79 -19.92
C ARG A 252 18.24 5.17 -18.43
N GLU A 253 18.26 4.17 -17.58
CA GLU A 253 18.15 4.34 -16.13
C GLU A 253 19.23 5.31 -15.59
N THR A 254 20.44 5.28 -16.16
CA THR A 254 21.53 6.19 -15.79
C THR A 254 21.27 7.67 -16.08
N SER A 255 20.24 7.98 -16.86
CA SER A 255 19.89 9.36 -17.25
C SER A 255 18.85 10.00 -16.31
N ILE A 256 18.29 9.22 -15.40
CA ILE A 256 17.25 9.66 -14.47
C ILE A 256 17.65 9.31 -13.03
N GLU A 257 17.15 10.09 -12.10
CA GLU A 257 17.29 9.78 -10.66
C GLU A 257 15.94 9.93 -9.99
N SER A 258 15.61 8.95 -9.16
CA SER A 258 14.33 8.90 -8.43
C SER A 258 14.31 9.99 -7.35
N VAL A 259 13.13 10.58 -7.12
CA VAL A 259 12.92 11.53 -6.04
C VAL A 259 12.89 10.82 -4.68
N LEU A 260 12.44 9.57 -4.65
CA LEU A 260 12.30 8.72 -3.47
C LEU A 260 13.33 7.61 -3.46
#